data_bd428c8d2c984fd5b61817f537c8e6f6
#
_entry.id   bd428c8d2c984fd5b61817f537c8e6f6
#
_cell.length_a   1.000
_cell.length_b   1.000
_cell.length_c   1.000
_cell.angle_alpha   90.00
_cell.angle_beta   90.00
_cell.angle_gamma   90.00
#
_symmetry.space_group_name_H-M   'P 1'
#
loop_
_entity.id
_entity.type
_entity.pdbx_description
1 polymer ?
#
loop_
_entity_poly.entity_id
_entity_poly.type
_entity_poly.pdbx_seq_one_letter_code
_entity_poly.pdbx_strand_id
1 'polypeptide(L)'
;MDVTRYDPVWREAETYLRARKNDIHIPLSFAWCQKLLDLHPQADRDICSLAILLHDIGWHSVDQAKIIGEGFRSKNFLQSDVRYFHEKEGVRLGTQVLRATGWSDSVIDAVCEIIDGHDTRSAPHHLNDRIMRDSDKLWRYEVTGIAVACDWFGVTPHAYVDQVEAQLPKFETEHGRRLAEAEMADTRRKLMLHVL
;
A
#
# COMPACT_ATOMS: atom_id res chain seq x y z
N MET A 1 11.37 2.14 17.93
CA MET A 1 11.98 3.09 16.98
C MET A 1 11.14 4.35 16.94
N ASP A 2 11.76 5.52 16.85
CA ASP A 2 11.03 6.79 16.75
C ASP A 2 10.58 7.04 15.31
N VAL A 3 9.26 6.96 15.09
CA VAL A 3 8.62 7.20 13.79
C VAL A 3 8.01 8.60 13.70
N THR A 4 8.12 9.41 14.76
CA THR A 4 7.49 10.74 14.84
C THR A 4 8.07 11.74 13.83
N ARG A 5 9.25 11.44 13.28
CA ARG A 5 9.84 12.24 12.19
C ARG A 5 8.99 12.27 10.91
N TYR A 6 8.08 11.32 10.73
CA TYR A 6 7.15 11.26 9.58
C TYR A 6 5.79 11.92 9.87
N ASP A 7 5.51 12.32 11.12
CA ASP A 7 4.27 12.98 11.50
C ASP A 7 3.97 14.26 10.68
N PRO A 8 4.96 15.11 10.35
CA PRO A 8 4.70 16.27 9.50
C PRO A 8 4.19 15.87 8.11
N VAL A 9 4.76 14.80 7.52
CA VAL A 9 4.35 14.29 6.20
C VAL A 9 2.92 13.74 6.28
N TRP A 10 2.60 12.97 7.32
CA TRP A 10 1.25 12.45 7.52
C TRP A 10 0.22 13.56 7.66
N ARG A 11 0.49 14.59 8.49
CA ARG A 11 -0.43 15.73 8.68
C ARG A 11 -0.66 16.50 7.39
N GLU A 12 0.37 16.72 6.59
CA GLU A 12 0.26 17.41 5.32
C GLU A 12 -0.50 16.58 4.28
N ALA A 13 -0.31 15.26 4.29
CA ALA A 13 -0.94 14.33 3.35
C ALA A 13 -2.37 13.95 3.72
N GLU A 14 -2.78 14.01 5.00
CA GLU A 14 -4.05 13.46 5.52
C GLU A 14 -5.28 13.88 4.73
N THR A 15 -5.34 15.15 4.31
CA THR A 15 -6.49 15.70 3.57
C THR A 15 -6.68 15.02 2.20
N TYR A 16 -5.61 14.48 1.63
CA TYR A 16 -5.60 13.76 0.35
C TYR A 16 -5.85 12.25 0.52
N LEU A 17 -5.72 11.71 1.74
CA LEU A 17 -5.78 10.26 2.00
C LEU A 17 -7.18 9.75 2.38
N ARG A 18 -8.25 10.50 2.09
CA ARG A 18 -9.63 10.07 2.41
C ARG A 18 -10.25 9.15 1.36
N ALA A 19 -9.71 9.13 0.14
CA ALA A 19 -10.18 8.23 -0.91
C ALA A 19 -9.87 6.77 -0.56
N ARG A 20 -10.72 5.84 -0.98
CA ARG A 20 -10.46 4.39 -0.88
C ARG A 20 -10.08 3.87 0.52
N LYS A 21 -10.54 4.49 1.59
CA LYS A 21 -10.13 4.11 2.95
C LYS A 21 -8.61 4.19 3.18
N ASN A 22 -7.91 5.09 2.47
CA ASN A 22 -6.48 5.28 2.66
C ASN A 22 -6.14 5.81 4.05
N ASP A 23 -7.08 6.43 4.74
CA ASP A 23 -7.01 6.78 6.16
C ASP A 23 -6.88 5.56 7.10
N ILE A 24 -7.22 4.36 6.64
CA ILE A 24 -7.02 3.07 7.34
C ILE A 24 -5.87 2.29 6.70
N HIS A 25 -5.90 2.16 5.37
CA HIS A 25 -4.94 1.38 4.59
C HIS A 25 -3.50 1.85 4.82
N ILE A 26 -3.23 3.15 4.66
CA ILE A 26 -1.86 3.69 4.73
C ILE A 26 -1.23 3.50 6.11
N PRO A 27 -1.88 3.81 7.25
CA PRO A 27 -1.30 3.53 8.57
C PRO A 27 -0.97 2.04 8.79
N LEU A 28 -1.81 1.12 8.34
CA LEU A 28 -1.55 -0.31 8.44
C LEU A 28 -0.35 -0.73 7.57
N SER A 29 -0.32 -0.28 6.33
CA SER A 29 0.80 -0.54 5.42
C SER A 29 2.11 0.07 5.95
N PHE A 30 2.06 1.26 6.57
CA PHE A 30 3.22 1.87 7.21
C PHE A 30 3.74 1.03 8.38
N ALA A 31 2.86 0.50 9.22
CA ALA A 31 3.26 -0.38 10.31
C ALA A 31 3.95 -1.66 9.80
N TRP A 32 3.46 -2.24 8.71
CA TRP A 32 4.11 -3.38 8.03
C TRP A 32 5.46 -2.99 7.42
N CYS A 33 5.56 -1.81 6.84
CA CYS A 33 6.82 -1.29 6.31
C CYS A 33 7.89 -1.21 7.41
N GLN A 34 7.55 -0.71 8.60
CA GLN A 34 8.51 -0.66 9.71
C GLN A 34 8.98 -2.06 10.13
N LYS A 35 8.08 -3.05 10.19
CA LYS A 35 8.45 -4.45 10.48
C LYS A 35 9.39 -5.03 9.41
N LEU A 36 9.11 -4.79 8.13
CA LEU A 36 9.98 -5.24 7.04
C LEU A 36 11.34 -4.56 7.07
N LEU A 37 11.40 -3.27 7.38
CA LEU A 37 12.64 -2.50 7.48
C LEU A 37 13.53 -2.99 8.64
N ASP A 38 12.95 -3.48 9.73
CA ASP A 38 13.72 -4.12 10.81
C ASP A 38 14.36 -5.44 10.37
N LEU A 39 13.78 -6.12 9.39
CA LEU A 39 14.31 -7.35 8.78
C LEU A 39 15.23 -7.09 7.58
N HIS A 40 15.29 -5.86 7.09
CA HIS A 40 16.10 -5.44 5.94
C HIS A 40 16.94 -4.20 6.26
N PRO A 41 17.96 -4.31 7.11
CA PRO A 41 18.75 -3.14 7.57
C PRO A 41 19.54 -2.44 6.45
N GLN A 42 19.67 -3.08 5.27
CA GLN A 42 20.30 -2.50 4.08
C GLN A 42 19.37 -1.61 3.25
N ALA A 43 18.06 -1.59 3.56
CA ALA A 43 17.11 -0.71 2.89
C ALA A 43 17.14 0.70 3.48
N ASP A 44 16.85 1.70 2.64
CA ASP A 44 16.71 3.07 3.09
C ASP A 44 15.36 3.26 3.79
N ARG A 45 15.42 3.46 5.13
CA ARG A 45 14.23 3.58 5.95
C ARG A 45 13.40 4.81 5.61
N ASP A 46 14.03 5.93 5.31
CA ASP A 46 13.31 7.16 5.00
C ASP A 46 12.59 7.02 3.66
N ILE A 47 13.27 6.54 2.63
CA ILE A 47 12.68 6.35 1.31
C ILE A 47 11.49 5.39 1.37
N CYS A 48 11.65 4.22 2.02
CA CYS A 48 10.55 3.25 2.12
C CYS A 48 9.36 3.80 2.93
N SER A 49 9.64 4.47 4.07
CA SER A 49 8.60 5.04 4.93
C SER A 49 7.81 6.15 4.24
N LEU A 50 8.49 7.03 3.51
CA LEU A 50 7.85 8.10 2.77
C LEU A 50 7.08 7.57 1.56
N ALA A 51 7.64 6.60 0.84
CA ALA A 51 6.98 5.99 -0.29
C ALA A 51 5.66 5.31 0.12
N ILE A 52 5.66 4.51 1.20
CA ILE A 52 4.43 3.85 1.66
C ILE A 52 3.40 4.83 2.20
N LEU A 53 3.81 5.95 2.83
CA LEU A 53 2.89 6.98 3.29
C LEU A 53 2.19 7.71 2.13
N LEU A 54 2.83 7.80 0.97
CA LEU A 54 2.39 8.66 -0.13
C LEU A 54 1.99 7.90 -1.40
N HIS A 55 2.20 6.57 -1.50
CA HIS A 55 2.00 5.83 -2.75
C HIS A 55 0.60 6.00 -3.35
N ASP A 56 -0.41 6.02 -2.52
CA ASP A 56 -1.82 6.09 -2.91
C ASP A 56 -2.44 7.51 -2.83
N ILE A 57 -1.63 8.56 -2.53
CA ILE A 57 -2.12 9.94 -2.38
C ILE A 57 -2.80 10.45 -3.66
N GLY A 58 -2.40 9.96 -4.81
CA GLY A 58 -2.95 10.36 -6.12
C GLY A 58 -4.39 9.92 -6.36
N TRP A 59 -4.92 8.96 -5.61
CA TRP A 59 -6.34 8.62 -5.66
C TRP A 59 -7.26 9.77 -5.28
N HIS A 60 -6.75 10.77 -4.57
CA HIS A 60 -7.47 12.01 -4.30
C HIS A 60 -7.98 12.70 -5.57
N SER A 61 -7.20 12.64 -6.65
CA SER A 61 -7.50 13.28 -7.93
C SER A 61 -8.39 12.45 -8.85
N VAL A 62 -8.72 11.22 -8.47
CA VAL A 62 -9.58 10.31 -9.25
C VAL A 62 -11.03 10.48 -8.82
N ASP A 63 -11.94 10.62 -9.80
CA ASP A 63 -13.38 10.67 -9.54
C ASP A 63 -13.85 9.41 -8.82
N GLN A 64 -14.60 9.57 -7.71
CA GLN A 64 -15.08 8.44 -6.90
C GLN A 64 -15.97 7.47 -7.68
N ALA A 65 -16.78 7.96 -8.62
CA ALA A 65 -17.61 7.09 -9.45
C ALA A 65 -16.76 6.20 -10.36
N LYS A 66 -15.62 6.72 -10.85
CA LYS A 66 -14.65 5.94 -11.62
C LYS A 66 -13.90 4.93 -10.76
N ILE A 67 -13.55 5.28 -9.52
CA ILE A 67 -12.89 4.34 -8.59
C ILE A 67 -13.78 3.12 -8.36
N ILE A 68 -15.09 3.30 -8.20
CA ILE A 68 -16.02 2.20 -7.94
C ILE A 68 -16.36 1.44 -9.23
N GLY A 69 -16.68 2.14 -10.31
CA GLY A 69 -17.19 1.56 -11.56
C GLY A 69 -16.09 0.95 -12.43
N GLU A 70 -14.99 1.66 -12.64
CA GLU A 70 -13.87 1.24 -13.47
C GLU A 70 -12.73 0.60 -12.66
N GLY A 71 -12.74 0.79 -11.34
CA GLY A 71 -11.78 0.24 -10.39
C GLY A 71 -12.19 -1.14 -9.87
N PHE A 72 -12.54 -1.22 -8.59
CA PHE A 72 -12.71 -2.48 -7.85
C PHE A 72 -13.74 -3.47 -8.39
N ARG A 73 -14.79 -3.00 -9.07
CA ARG A 73 -15.86 -3.85 -9.62
C ARG A 73 -15.71 -4.12 -11.12
N SER A 74 -14.68 -3.58 -11.76
CA SER A 74 -14.42 -3.79 -13.18
C SER A 74 -13.61 -5.06 -13.40
N LYS A 75 -14.06 -5.90 -14.36
CA LYS A 75 -13.27 -7.05 -14.84
C LYS A 75 -11.96 -6.63 -15.52
N ASN A 76 -11.83 -5.35 -15.92
CA ASN A 76 -10.69 -4.80 -16.64
C ASN A 76 -9.85 -3.83 -15.79
N PHE A 77 -9.96 -3.87 -14.46
CA PHE A 77 -9.21 -2.97 -13.56
C PHE A 77 -7.71 -2.91 -13.87
N LEU A 78 -7.10 -4.06 -14.15
CA LEU A 78 -5.66 -4.14 -14.47
C LEU A 78 -5.26 -3.42 -15.77
N GLN A 79 -6.22 -3.07 -16.61
CA GLN A 79 -6.02 -2.37 -17.89
C GLN A 79 -6.55 -0.93 -17.84
N SER A 80 -7.06 -0.48 -16.69
CA SER A 80 -7.69 0.83 -16.56
C SER A 80 -6.64 1.94 -16.49
N ASP A 81 -6.83 2.99 -17.29
CA ASP A 81 -6.00 4.21 -17.29
C ASP A 81 -5.98 4.93 -15.93
N VAL A 82 -6.95 4.69 -15.04
CA VAL A 82 -6.99 5.26 -13.69
C VAL A 82 -5.78 4.84 -12.83
N ARG A 83 -5.20 3.65 -13.08
CA ARG A 83 -3.99 3.19 -12.38
C ARG A 83 -2.78 4.04 -12.72
N TYR A 84 -2.58 4.34 -13.99
CA TYR A 84 -1.51 5.23 -14.44
C TYR A 84 -1.75 6.68 -14.00
N PHE A 85 -3.01 7.11 -14.00
CA PHE A 85 -3.36 8.47 -13.62
C PHE A 85 -3.09 8.70 -12.13
N HIS A 86 -3.50 7.77 -11.24
CA HIS A 86 -3.25 7.97 -9.81
C HIS A 86 -1.75 7.94 -9.45
N GLU A 87 -0.93 7.14 -10.13
CA GLU A 87 0.52 7.15 -9.94
C GLU A 87 1.13 8.51 -10.31
N LYS A 88 0.77 9.09 -11.45
CA LYS A 88 1.22 10.43 -11.87
C LYS A 88 0.79 11.52 -10.89
N GLU A 89 -0.47 11.50 -10.47
CA GLU A 89 -0.97 12.42 -9.46
C GLU A 89 -0.32 12.16 -8.10
N GLY A 90 0.01 10.91 -7.78
CA GLY A 90 0.79 10.51 -6.60
C GLY A 90 2.16 11.18 -6.58
N VAL A 91 2.89 11.13 -7.68
CA VAL A 91 4.18 11.83 -7.84
C VAL A 91 4.02 13.33 -7.66
N ARG A 92 3.02 13.94 -8.29
CA ARG A 92 2.77 15.39 -8.19
C ARG A 92 2.45 15.83 -6.75
N LEU A 93 1.49 15.18 -6.11
CA LEU A 93 1.06 15.50 -4.74
C LEU A 93 2.14 15.11 -3.72
N GLY A 94 2.77 13.95 -3.87
CA GLY A 94 3.87 13.50 -3.01
C GLY A 94 5.05 14.48 -3.03
N THR A 95 5.43 14.99 -4.21
CA THR A 95 6.45 16.04 -4.35
C THR A 95 6.06 17.30 -3.56
N GLN A 96 4.81 17.75 -3.65
CA GLN A 96 4.33 18.93 -2.92
C GLN A 96 4.42 18.72 -1.41
N VAL A 97 3.93 17.59 -0.90
CA VAL A 97 3.97 17.23 0.54
C VAL A 97 5.42 17.15 1.04
N LEU A 98 6.31 16.46 0.31
CA LEU A 98 7.69 16.28 0.73
C LEU A 98 8.47 17.61 0.73
N ARG A 99 8.26 18.48 -0.26
CA ARG A 99 8.83 19.84 -0.25
C ARG A 99 8.33 20.68 0.89
N ALA A 100 7.02 20.69 1.15
CA ALA A 100 6.42 21.42 2.26
C ALA A 100 6.94 20.96 3.63
N THR A 101 7.35 19.68 3.73
CA THR A 101 7.89 19.07 4.97
C THR A 101 9.41 19.04 5.03
N GLY A 102 10.11 19.69 4.09
CA GLY A 102 11.54 19.97 4.14
C GLY A 102 12.47 18.82 3.73
N TRP A 103 11.97 17.84 2.99
CA TRP A 103 12.80 16.75 2.45
C TRP A 103 13.64 17.24 1.26
N SER A 104 14.85 16.69 1.09
CA SER A 104 15.75 17.04 0.00
C SER A 104 15.25 16.53 -1.34
N ASP A 105 15.64 17.21 -2.44
CA ASP A 105 15.26 16.80 -3.79
C ASP A 105 15.71 15.36 -4.10
N SER A 106 16.87 14.91 -3.62
CA SER A 106 17.34 13.52 -3.81
C SER A 106 16.45 12.47 -3.15
N VAL A 107 15.89 12.78 -1.97
CA VAL A 107 14.91 11.90 -1.30
C VAL A 107 13.57 11.94 -2.04
N ILE A 108 13.13 13.12 -2.46
CA ILE A 108 11.90 13.30 -3.22
C ILE A 108 11.95 12.49 -4.52
N ASP A 109 13.04 12.60 -5.29
CA ASP A 109 13.21 11.86 -6.54
C ASP A 109 13.17 10.35 -6.32
N ALA A 110 13.85 9.84 -5.28
CA ALA A 110 13.84 8.41 -4.96
C ALA A 110 12.47 7.89 -4.50
N VAL A 111 11.72 8.68 -3.73
CA VAL A 111 10.35 8.35 -3.32
C VAL A 111 9.41 8.38 -4.52
N CYS A 112 9.50 9.39 -5.36
CA CYS A 112 8.67 9.54 -6.56
C CYS A 112 8.93 8.43 -7.58
N GLU A 113 10.17 7.95 -7.72
CA GLU A 113 10.49 6.78 -8.56
C GLU A 113 9.72 5.53 -8.12
N ILE A 114 9.58 5.31 -6.81
CA ILE A 114 8.81 4.18 -6.27
C ILE A 114 7.32 4.38 -6.53
N ILE A 115 6.78 5.58 -6.24
CA ILE A 115 5.36 5.89 -6.44
C ILE A 115 4.96 5.71 -7.91
N ASP A 116 5.80 6.18 -8.85
CA ASP A 116 5.57 6.04 -10.28
C ASP A 116 5.75 4.57 -10.70
N GLY A 117 4.69 3.88 -10.88
CA GLY A 117 4.67 2.48 -11.31
C GLY A 117 4.58 1.45 -10.17
N HIS A 118 4.24 1.85 -8.93
CA HIS A 118 4.08 0.89 -7.83
C HIS A 118 2.99 -0.15 -8.10
N ASP A 119 1.94 0.23 -8.82
CA ASP A 119 0.82 -0.63 -9.25
C ASP A 119 0.96 -1.15 -10.69
N THR A 120 1.62 -0.39 -11.58
CA THR A 120 1.61 -0.68 -13.02
C THR A 120 2.91 -1.27 -13.54
N ARG A 121 4.04 -1.03 -12.89
CA ARG A 121 5.34 -1.59 -13.27
C ARG A 121 5.40 -3.08 -12.97
N SER A 122 5.84 -3.86 -13.96
CA SER A 122 5.84 -5.33 -13.89
C SER A 122 6.82 -5.92 -12.87
N ALA A 123 7.91 -5.22 -12.56
CA ALA A 123 8.92 -5.63 -11.57
C ALA A 123 9.47 -4.44 -10.80
N PRO A 124 9.79 -4.60 -9.51
CA PRO A 124 10.44 -3.55 -8.73
C PRO A 124 11.87 -3.29 -9.22
N HIS A 125 12.34 -2.05 -9.12
CA HIS A 125 13.68 -1.66 -9.57
C HIS A 125 14.77 -2.03 -8.55
N HIS A 126 14.48 -1.93 -7.26
CA HIS A 126 15.46 -2.12 -6.19
C HIS A 126 14.79 -2.56 -4.88
N LEU A 127 15.58 -2.76 -3.82
CA LEU A 127 15.09 -3.28 -2.55
C LEU A 127 14.02 -2.39 -1.89
N ASN A 128 14.20 -1.05 -1.91
CA ASN A 128 13.24 -0.14 -1.30
C ASN A 128 11.85 -0.24 -1.98
N ASP A 129 11.82 -0.36 -3.32
CA ASP A 129 10.61 -0.60 -4.09
C ASP A 129 9.94 -1.94 -3.70
N ARG A 130 10.74 -3.02 -3.55
CA ARG A 130 10.25 -4.34 -3.08
C ARG A 130 9.60 -4.25 -1.71
N ILE A 131 10.25 -3.57 -0.77
CA ILE A 131 9.74 -3.41 0.60
C ILE A 131 8.45 -2.62 0.60
N MET A 132 8.38 -1.52 -0.14
CA MET A 132 7.18 -0.71 -0.24
C MET A 132 6.01 -1.54 -0.80
N ARG A 133 6.20 -2.27 -1.91
CA ARG A 133 5.17 -3.12 -2.52
C ARG A 133 4.72 -4.27 -1.61
N ASP A 134 5.63 -4.88 -0.87
CA ASP A 134 5.27 -5.93 0.08
C ASP A 134 4.49 -5.35 1.26
N SER A 135 4.87 -4.15 1.74
CA SER A 135 4.15 -3.45 2.80
C SER A 135 2.71 -3.11 2.38
N ASP A 136 2.53 -2.67 1.14
CA ASP A 136 1.20 -2.41 0.58
C ASP A 136 0.35 -3.68 0.46
N LYS A 137 0.96 -4.84 0.22
CA LYS A 137 0.22 -6.11 0.17
C LYS A 137 -0.16 -6.62 1.56
N LEU A 138 0.71 -6.45 2.57
CA LEU A 138 0.59 -7.09 3.89
C LEU A 138 -0.67 -6.70 4.66
N TRP A 139 -1.12 -5.46 4.60
CA TRP A 139 -2.33 -5.03 5.33
C TRP A 139 -3.58 -5.81 4.94
N ARG A 140 -3.62 -6.35 3.71
CA ARG A 140 -4.75 -7.18 3.22
C ARG A 140 -4.86 -8.54 3.89
N TYR A 141 -3.83 -8.95 4.63
CA TYR A 141 -3.80 -10.22 5.38
C TYR A 141 -4.33 -10.07 6.80
N GLU A 142 -4.50 -8.84 7.32
CA GLU A 142 -5.09 -8.55 8.61
C GLU A 142 -6.63 -8.62 8.58
N VAL A 143 -7.24 -8.84 9.75
CA VAL A 143 -8.71 -8.81 9.90
C VAL A 143 -9.32 -7.50 9.38
N THR A 144 -8.67 -6.36 9.67
CA THR A 144 -9.12 -5.05 9.17
C THR A 144 -9.06 -4.97 7.64
N GLY A 145 -7.97 -5.46 7.05
CA GLY A 145 -7.81 -5.51 5.59
C GLY A 145 -8.85 -6.39 4.92
N ILE A 146 -9.12 -7.58 5.50
CA ILE A 146 -10.18 -8.47 5.03
C ILE A 146 -11.55 -7.75 5.08
N ALA A 147 -11.88 -7.10 6.21
CA ALA A 147 -13.15 -6.41 6.37
C ALA A 147 -13.35 -5.29 5.33
N VAL A 148 -12.34 -4.45 5.14
CA VAL A 148 -12.37 -3.34 4.16
C VAL A 148 -12.50 -3.89 2.74
N ALA A 149 -11.74 -4.91 2.39
CA ALA A 149 -11.78 -5.49 1.06
C ALA A 149 -13.09 -6.22 0.76
N CYS A 150 -13.67 -6.92 1.74
CA CYS A 150 -15.00 -7.51 1.60
C CYS A 150 -16.07 -6.48 1.26
N ASP A 151 -16.01 -5.30 1.90
CA ASP A 151 -16.90 -4.17 1.60
C ASP A 151 -16.67 -3.63 0.18
N TRP A 152 -15.41 -3.42 -0.22
CA TRP A 152 -15.07 -2.92 -1.55
C TRP A 152 -15.53 -3.83 -2.69
N PHE A 153 -15.26 -5.13 -2.54
CA PHE A 153 -15.49 -6.11 -3.61
C PHE A 153 -16.87 -6.77 -3.52
N GLY A 154 -17.59 -6.61 -2.41
CA GLY A 154 -18.89 -7.26 -2.19
C GLY A 154 -18.75 -8.78 -2.06
N VAL A 155 -17.69 -9.28 -1.43
CA VAL A 155 -17.38 -10.70 -1.28
C VAL A 155 -17.40 -11.12 0.21
N THR A 156 -17.50 -12.42 0.45
CA THR A 156 -17.40 -12.96 1.82
C THR A 156 -15.95 -13.04 2.28
N PRO A 157 -15.66 -13.03 3.61
CA PRO A 157 -14.31 -13.24 4.12
C PRO A 157 -13.62 -14.49 3.60
N HIS A 158 -14.34 -15.62 3.48
CA HIS A 158 -13.81 -16.85 2.87
C HIS A 158 -13.31 -16.63 1.45
N ALA A 159 -14.19 -16.11 0.59
CA ALA A 159 -13.84 -15.90 -0.81
C ALA A 159 -12.67 -14.93 -0.98
N TYR A 160 -12.60 -13.89 -0.14
CA TYR A 160 -11.50 -12.94 -0.21
C TYR A 160 -10.18 -13.51 0.30
N VAL A 161 -10.21 -14.25 1.41
CA VAL A 161 -9.01 -14.90 1.97
C VAL A 161 -8.38 -15.86 0.95
N ASP A 162 -9.17 -16.67 0.25
CA ASP A 162 -8.66 -17.56 -0.80
C ASP A 162 -8.01 -16.77 -1.95
N GLN A 163 -8.60 -15.62 -2.34
CA GLN A 163 -8.02 -14.74 -3.36
C GLN A 163 -6.68 -14.13 -2.90
N VAL A 164 -6.59 -13.71 -1.64
CA VAL A 164 -5.37 -13.08 -1.09
C VAL A 164 -4.27 -14.11 -0.90
N GLU A 165 -4.58 -15.31 -0.42
CA GLU A 165 -3.58 -16.38 -0.30
C GLU A 165 -2.99 -16.80 -1.65
N ALA A 166 -3.78 -16.77 -2.72
CA ALA A 166 -3.28 -17.00 -4.07
C ALA A 166 -2.25 -15.94 -4.53
N GLN A 167 -2.13 -14.81 -3.83
CA GLN A 167 -1.12 -13.78 -4.11
C GLN A 167 0.20 -13.99 -3.35
N LEU A 168 0.30 -14.94 -2.40
CA LEU A 168 1.54 -15.22 -1.66
C LEU A 168 2.79 -15.36 -2.55
N PRO A 169 2.73 -16.05 -3.71
CA PRO A 169 3.89 -16.16 -4.61
C PRO A 169 4.33 -14.81 -5.23
N LYS A 170 3.51 -13.76 -5.15
CA LYS A 170 3.78 -12.43 -5.71
C LYS A 170 4.46 -11.47 -4.72
N PHE A 171 4.82 -11.93 -3.53
CA PHE A 171 5.68 -11.14 -2.64
C PHE A 171 7.08 -11.04 -3.22
N GLU A 172 7.64 -9.85 -3.12
CA GLU A 172 8.94 -9.50 -3.68
C GLU A 172 10.10 -9.95 -2.77
N THR A 173 9.82 -10.12 -1.46
CA THR A 173 10.79 -10.54 -0.46
C THR A 173 10.33 -11.79 0.27
N GLU A 174 11.28 -12.63 0.67
CA GLU A 174 11.00 -13.83 1.49
C GLU A 174 10.42 -13.47 2.86
N HIS A 175 10.89 -12.36 3.47
CA HIS A 175 10.35 -11.88 4.74
C HIS A 175 8.90 -11.40 4.59
N GLY A 176 8.58 -10.68 3.52
CA GLY A 176 7.21 -10.25 3.24
C GLY A 176 6.26 -11.43 3.11
N ARG A 177 6.66 -12.46 2.35
CA ARG A 177 5.88 -13.69 2.18
C ARG A 177 5.64 -14.41 3.50
N ARG A 178 6.68 -14.60 4.33
CA ARG A 178 6.56 -15.26 5.64
C ARG A 178 5.67 -14.49 6.62
N LEU A 179 5.76 -13.17 6.63
CA LEU A 179 4.88 -12.32 7.43
C LEU A 179 3.42 -12.45 6.98
N ALA A 180 3.17 -12.48 5.68
CA ALA A 180 1.84 -12.67 5.13
C ALA A 180 1.25 -14.04 5.50
N GLU A 181 2.03 -15.13 5.40
CA GLU A 181 1.63 -16.49 5.80
C GLU A 181 1.26 -16.54 7.29
N ALA A 182 2.09 -15.93 8.15
CA ALA A 182 1.85 -15.90 9.59
C ALA A 182 0.59 -15.08 9.96
N GLU A 183 0.43 -13.90 9.36
CA GLU A 183 -0.74 -13.04 9.60
C GLU A 183 -2.02 -13.68 9.09
N MET A 184 -2.00 -14.33 7.92
CA MET A 184 -3.16 -15.04 7.39
C MET A 184 -3.58 -16.18 8.30
N ALA A 185 -2.64 -16.97 8.83
CA ALA A 185 -2.94 -18.04 9.77
C ALA A 185 -3.65 -17.50 11.03
N ASP A 186 -3.23 -16.33 11.54
CA ASP A 186 -3.87 -15.66 12.68
C ASP A 186 -5.25 -15.12 12.32
N THR A 187 -5.37 -14.47 11.17
CA THR A 187 -6.64 -13.94 10.65
C THR A 187 -7.67 -15.05 10.43
N ARG A 188 -7.27 -16.19 9.87
CA ARG A 188 -8.18 -17.36 9.76
C ARG A 188 -8.68 -17.82 11.11
N ARG A 189 -7.84 -17.86 12.13
CA ARG A 189 -8.27 -18.20 13.50
C ARG A 189 -9.25 -17.18 14.07
N LYS A 190 -8.91 -15.88 13.97
CA LYS A 190 -9.74 -14.79 14.51
C LYS A 190 -11.12 -14.73 13.86
N LEU A 191 -11.23 -15.01 12.58
CA LEU A 191 -12.49 -15.04 11.82
C LEU A 191 -13.16 -16.43 11.79
N MET A 192 -12.60 -17.41 12.50
CA MET A 192 -13.10 -18.81 12.56
C MET A 192 -13.21 -19.47 11.17
N LEU A 193 -12.44 -19.03 10.18
CA LEU A 193 -12.50 -19.55 8.80
C LEU A 193 -11.99 -20.99 8.66
N HIS A 194 -11.39 -21.54 9.70
CA HIS A 194 -10.94 -22.93 9.76
C HIS A 194 -12.04 -23.91 10.16
N VAL A 195 -13.22 -23.41 10.53
CA VAL A 195 -14.36 -24.23 11.03
C VAL A 195 -15.41 -24.48 9.94
N LEU A 196 -15.38 -23.71 8.86
CA LEU A 196 -16.40 -23.73 7.81
C LEU A 196 -15.94 -24.59 6.60
#